data_ca7ba93c2c3aeac33d2074075d7cd877
#
_entry.id   ca7ba93c2c3aeac33d2074075d7cd877
#
_cell.length_a   1.000
_cell.length_b   1.000
_cell.length_c   1.000
_cell.angle_alpha   90.00
_cell.angle_beta   90.00
_cell.angle_gamma   90.00
#
_symmetry.space_group_name_H-M   'P 1'
#
loop_
_entity.id
_entity.type
_entity.pdbx_description
1 polymer ?
#
loop_
_entity_poly.entity_id
_entity_poly.type
_entity_poly.pdbx_seq_one_letter_code
_entity_poly.pdbx_strand_id
1 'polypeptide(L)'
;MNYYISLVMKREMSYLTVTTLILFGVAGLFFPVTNKLGKKYSYKKILILDMILLIIGTIGLIFINENSYSFAYLFFVICGMGLSGAAFIFPQAMLSELSVKVSKIKNTSLEGFMFGIQGMFLKLAFLVQQVIQAVVLTFGNTGQLKGATSFGVKASLVVALVLFLISLFFYNLNKED
;
A
#
# COMPACT_ATOMS: atom_id res chain seq x y z
N MET A 1 4.65 0.62 11.04
CA MET A 1 3.51 0.26 11.90
C MET A 1 3.84 0.37 13.39
N ASN A 2 4.96 -0.15 13.87
CA ASN A 2 5.39 -0.04 15.28
C ASN A 2 5.32 1.40 15.81
N TYR A 3 5.95 2.32 15.10
CA TYR A 3 5.95 3.74 15.48
C TYR A 3 4.55 4.39 15.51
N TYR A 4 3.63 3.94 14.66
CA TYR A 4 2.26 4.43 14.67
C TYR A 4 1.53 4.03 15.96
N ILE A 5 1.68 2.78 16.39
CA ILE A 5 1.06 2.27 17.61
C ILE A 5 1.66 2.95 18.85
N SER A 6 2.98 3.01 18.95
CA SER A 6 3.66 3.54 20.13
C SER A 6 3.60 5.08 20.24
N LEU A 7 3.71 5.81 19.13
CA LEU A 7 3.83 7.26 19.15
C LEU A 7 2.52 8.01 18.84
N VAL A 8 1.62 7.43 18.02
CA VAL A 8 0.36 8.08 17.65
C VAL A 8 -0.79 7.55 18.48
N MET A 9 -0.94 6.24 18.60
CA MET A 9 -1.98 5.62 19.43
C MET A 9 -1.61 5.57 20.91
N LYS A 10 -0.32 5.72 21.26
CA LYS A 10 0.26 5.59 22.60
C LYS A 10 -0.16 4.29 23.29
N ARG A 11 -0.05 3.17 22.56
CA ARG A 11 -0.42 1.84 23.02
C ARG A 11 0.80 0.92 23.07
N GLU A 12 0.66 -0.15 23.87
CA GLU A 12 1.68 -1.18 24.02
C GLU A 12 1.92 -1.94 22.71
N MET A 13 3.09 -2.54 22.57
CA MET A 13 3.47 -3.32 21.38
C MET A 13 2.60 -4.57 21.16
N SER A 14 1.87 -5.04 22.19
CA SER A 14 0.87 -6.10 22.06
C SER A 14 -0.22 -5.76 21.03
N TYR A 15 -0.59 -4.48 20.92
CA TYR A 15 -1.53 -3.98 19.91
C TYR A 15 -1.01 -4.09 18.47
N LEU A 16 0.29 -4.23 18.28
CA LEU A 16 0.89 -4.45 16.95
C LEU A 16 0.39 -5.75 16.33
N THR A 17 0.36 -6.83 17.12
CA THR A 17 -0.10 -8.14 16.65
C THR A 17 -1.55 -8.07 16.20
N VAL A 18 -2.42 -7.45 17.00
CA VAL A 18 -3.85 -7.28 16.66
C VAL A 18 -4.02 -6.45 15.39
N THR A 19 -3.33 -5.33 15.29
CA THR A 19 -3.44 -4.41 14.15
C THR A 19 -2.89 -5.06 12.86
N THR A 20 -1.79 -5.81 12.96
CA THR A 20 -1.22 -6.54 11.84
C THR A 20 -2.14 -7.65 11.37
N LEU A 21 -2.74 -8.38 12.33
CA LEU A 21 -3.70 -9.44 12.05
C LEU A 21 -4.96 -8.88 11.37
N ILE A 22 -5.47 -7.75 11.82
CA ILE A 22 -6.60 -7.07 11.18
C ILE A 22 -6.23 -6.69 9.74
N LEU A 23 -5.12 -5.99 9.52
CA LEU A 23 -4.72 -5.52 8.21
C LEU A 23 -4.53 -6.66 7.20
N PHE A 24 -3.68 -7.63 7.53
CA PHE A 24 -3.36 -8.74 6.63
C PHE A 24 -4.42 -9.84 6.64
N GLY A 25 -5.12 -10.05 7.75
CA GLY A 25 -6.23 -10.99 7.84
C GLY A 25 -7.39 -10.55 6.94
N VAL A 26 -7.76 -9.27 6.99
CA VAL A 26 -8.77 -8.70 6.08
C VAL A 26 -8.30 -8.78 4.64
N ALA A 27 -7.04 -8.43 4.34
CA ALA A 27 -6.50 -8.55 2.99
C ALA A 27 -6.62 -9.99 2.46
N GLY A 28 -6.28 -10.98 3.27
CA GLY A 28 -6.41 -12.40 2.92
C GLY A 28 -7.85 -12.85 2.69
N LEU A 29 -8.77 -12.44 3.56
CA LEU A 29 -10.21 -12.76 3.41
C LEU A 29 -10.83 -12.10 2.17
N PHE A 30 -10.39 -10.89 1.83
CA PHE A 30 -10.87 -10.18 0.64
C PHE A 30 -10.21 -10.64 -0.66
N PHE A 31 -9.10 -11.35 -0.60
CA PHE A 31 -8.38 -11.86 -1.77
C PHE A 31 -9.28 -12.59 -2.78
N PRO A 32 -10.10 -13.60 -2.41
CA PRO A 32 -10.96 -14.27 -3.35
C PRO A 32 -12.08 -13.37 -3.91
N VAL A 33 -12.57 -12.42 -3.12
CA VAL A 33 -13.59 -11.45 -3.54
C VAL A 33 -13.04 -10.53 -4.61
N THR A 34 -11.88 -9.90 -4.32
CA THR A 34 -11.20 -8.99 -5.22
C THR A 34 -10.79 -9.66 -6.54
N ASN A 35 -10.32 -10.92 -6.48
CA ASN A 35 -9.98 -11.68 -7.67
C ASN A 35 -11.22 -11.97 -8.55
N LYS A 36 -12.36 -12.37 -7.95
CA LYS A 36 -13.61 -12.55 -8.67
C LYS A 36 -14.12 -11.27 -9.32
N LEU A 37 -14.04 -10.16 -8.59
CA LEU A 37 -14.44 -8.85 -9.10
C LEU A 37 -13.51 -8.40 -10.26
N GLY A 38 -12.21 -8.61 -10.15
CA GLY A 38 -11.23 -8.31 -11.20
C GLY A 38 -11.52 -9.06 -12.49
N LYS A 39 -11.86 -10.35 -12.40
CA LYS A 39 -12.26 -11.15 -13.56
C LYS A 39 -13.60 -10.71 -14.19
N LYS A 40 -14.54 -10.19 -13.38
CA LYS A 40 -15.86 -9.77 -13.84
C LYS A 40 -15.87 -8.36 -14.45
N TYR A 41 -15.18 -7.41 -13.82
CA TYR A 41 -15.26 -5.98 -14.16
C TYR A 41 -13.99 -5.41 -14.83
N SER A 42 -12.94 -6.16 -14.98
CA SER A 42 -11.59 -5.76 -15.37
C SER A 42 -10.68 -5.46 -14.17
N TYR A 43 -9.47 -5.97 -14.23
CA TYR A 43 -8.44 -5.74 -13.22
C TYR A 43 -8.14 -4.25 -13.03
N LYS A 44 -8.17 -3.45 -14.10
CA LYS A 44 -7.94 -2.01 -14.06
C LYS A 44 -8.95 -1.28 -13.17
N LYS A 45 -10.25 -1.55 -13.33
CA LYS A 45 -11.31 -0.88 -12.56
C LYS A 45 -11.24 -1.23 -11.07
N ILE A 46 -10.97 -2.48 -10.76
CA ILE A 46 -10.91 -2.93 -9.37
C ILE A 46 -9.63 -2.44 -8.69
N LEU A 47 -8.51 -2.35 -9.42
CA LEU A 47 -7.29 -1.74 -8.89
C LEU A 47 -7.51 -0.27 -8.49
N ILE A 48 -8.21 0.51 -9.32
CA ILE A 48 -8.57 1.90 -9.00
C ILE A 48 -9.42 1.94 -7.71
N LEU A 49 -10.39 1.05 -7.57
CA LEU A 49 -11.23 0.96 -6.37
C LEU A 49 -10.38 0.63 -5.13
N ASP A 50 -9.48 -0.33 -5.23
CA ASP A 50 -8.58 -0.69 -4.12
C ASP A 50 -7.64 0.45 -3.74
N MET A 51 -7.13 1.21 -4.73
CA MET A 51 -6.33 2.40 -4.47
C MET A 51 -7.15 3.49 -3.75
N ILE A 52 -8.41 3.68 -4.12
CA ILE A 52 -9.32 4.61 -3.43
C ILE A 52 -9.55 4.17 -1.98
N LEU A 53 -9.75 2.87 -1.72
CA LEU A 53 -9.86 2.35 -0.36
C LEU A 53 -8.60 2.61 0.47
N LEU A 54 -7.41 2.41 -0.12
CA LEU A 54 -6.13 2.72 0.53
C LEU A 54 -6.01 4.21 0.86
N ILE A 55 -6.43 5.09 -0.05
CA ILE A 55 -6.43 6.55 0.16
C ILE A 55 -7.36 6.91 1.31
N ILE A 56 -8.60 6.41 1.32
CA ILE A 56 -9.59 6.69 2.37
C ILE A 56 -9.08 6.18 3.72
N GLY A 57 -8.57 4.96 3.78
CA GLY A 57 -8.01 4.38 5.00
C GLY A 57 -6.82 5.17 5.53
N THR A 58 -5.90 5.58 4.63
CA THR A 58 -4.73 6.39 5.02
C THR A 58 -5.12 7.77 5.52
N ILE A 59 -6.08 8.44 4.87
CA ILE A 59 -6.63 9.72 5.35
C ILE A 59 -7.19 9.54 6.76
N GLY A 60 -8.01 8.53 6.98
CA GLY A 60 -8.56 8.25 8.31
C GLY A 60 -7.47 8.06 9.37
N LEU A 61 -6.41 7.30 9.06
CA LEU A 61 -5.30 7.08 9.99
C LEU A 61 -4.52 8.36 10.33
N ILE A 62 -4.46 9.36 9.44
CA ILE A 62 -3.80 10.65 9.72
C ILE A 62 -4.54 11.42 10.83
N PHE A 63 -5.88 11.34 10.88
CA PHE A 63 -6.70 12.04 11.86
C PHE A 63 -6.79 11.32 13.21
N ILE A 64 -6.33 10.08 13.32
CA ILE A 64 -6.32 9.35 14.59
C ILE A 64 -5.34 9.99 15.59
N ASN A 65 -5.80 10.04 16.85
CA ASN A 65 -5.05 10.45 18.04
C ASN A 65 -5.23 9.40 19.13
N GLU A 66 -4.54 9.60 20.27
CA GLU A 66 -4.60 8.66 21.40
C GLU A 66 -6.01 8.42 21.94
N ASN A 67 -6.89 9.45 21.90
CA ASN A 67 -8.27 9.36 22.39
C ASN A 67 -9.22 8.62 21.43
N SER A 68 -8.86 8.54 20.14
CA SER A 68 -9.68 7.94 19.08
C SER A 68 -9.07 6.66 18.50
N TYR A 69 -8.15 6.02 19.23
CA TYR A 69 -7.41 4.85 18.73
C TYR A 69 -8.32 3.69 18.31
N SER A 70 -9.51 3.54 18.93
CA SER A 70 -10.46 2.48 18.56
C SER A 70 -10.96 2.60 17.12
N PHE A 71 -11.09 3.83 16.61
CA PHE A 71 -11.44 4.05 15.22
C PHE A 71 -10.31 3.68 14.23
N ALA A 72 -9.06 3.62 14.71
CA ALA A 72 -7.95 3.18 13.85
C ALA A 72 -8.17 1.78 13.30
N TYR A 73 -8.80 0.88 14.06
CA TYR A 73 -9.09 -0.48 13.59
C TYR A 73 -10.01 -0.48 12.37
N LEU A 74 -11.02 0.42 12.33
CA LEU A 74 -11.89 0.57 11.16
C LEU A 74 -11.07 0.96 9.91
N PHE A 75 -10.15 1.92 10.05
CA PHE A 75 -9.30 2.34 8.92
C PHE A 75 -8.27 1.28 8.53
N PHE A 76 -7.78 0.46 9.47
CA PHE A 76 -6.95 -0.69 9.13
C PHE A 76 -7.74 -1.76 8.37
N VAL A 77 -9.01 -1.97 8.67
CA VAL A 77 -9.90 -2.86 7.88
C VAL A 77 -10.04 -2.31 6.45
N ILE A 78 -10.34 -1.02 6.30
CA ILE A 78 -10.47 -0.38 4.97
C ILE A 78 -9.14 -0.50 4.18
N CYS A 79 -8.00 -0.24 4.81
CA CYS A 79 -6.68 -0.43 4.20
C CYS A 79 -6.45 -1.90 3.81
N GLY A 80 -6.85 -2.85 4.66
CA GLY A 80 -6.74 -4.29 4.37
C GLY A 80 -7.53 -4.70 3.13
N MET A 81 -8.75 -4.19 2.96
CA MET A 81 -9.55 -4.42 1.75
C MET A 81 -8.81 -3.94 0.50
N GLY A 82 -8.32 -2.68 0.49
CA GLY A 82 -7.59 -2.12 -0.64
C GLY A 82 -6.25 -2.81 -0.90
N LEU A 83 -5.58 -3.29 0.15
CA LEU A 83 -4.30 -3.98 0.04
C LEU A 83 -4.43 -5.32 -0.70
N SER A 84 -5.58 -5.99 -0.62
CA SER A 84 -5.81 -7.32 -1.20
C SER A 84 -5.55 -7.37 -2.70
N GLY A 85 -6.03 -6.41 -3.46
CA GLY A 85 -5.85 -6.34 -4.91
C GLY A 85 -4.64 -5.52 -5.32
N ALA A 86 -4.49 -4.32 -4.75
CA ALA A 86 -3.46 -3.38 -5.18
C ALA A 86 -2.03 -3.89 -4.96
N ALA A 87 -1.76 -4.61 -3.86
CA ALA A 87 -0.42 -5.09 -3.55
C ALA A 87 -0.15 -6.52 -4.01
N PHE A 88 -1.17 -7.40 -3.99
CA PHE A 88 -0.92 -8.84 -4.15
C PHE A 88 -1.42 -9.42 -5.47
N ILE A 89 -2.63 -9.03 -5.94
CA ILE A 89 -3.26 -9.69 -7.09
C ILE A 89 -2.92 -8.99 -8.40
N PHE A 90 -3.25 -7.71 -8.50
CA PHE A 90 -3.28 -7.03 -9.79
C PHE A 90 -1.92 -6.80 -10.43
N PRO A 91 -0.85 -6.43 -9.72
CA PRO A 91 0.46 -6.29 -10.34
C PRO A 91 0.93 -7.58 -11.00
N GLN A 92 0.70 -8.72 -10.35
CA GLN A 92 1.08 -10.04 -10.87
C GLN A 92 0.20 -10.47 -12.03
N ALA A 93 -1.13 -10.30 -11.91
CA ALA A 93 -2.08 -10.69 -12.95
C ALA A 93 -1.89 -9.87 -14.23
N MET A 94 -1.75 -8.55 -14.11
CA MET A 94 -1.54 -7.65 -15.25
C MET A 94 -0.20 -7.91 -15.94
N LEU A 95 0.86 -8.15 -15.18
CA LEU A 95 2.15 -8.46 -15.75
C LEU A 95 2.13 -9.82 -16.48
N SER A 96 1.48 -10.82 -15.91
CA SER A 96 1.30 -12.13 -16.55
C SER A 96 0.53 -11.99 -17.87
N GLU A 97 -0.56 -11.23 -17.90
CA GLU A 97 -1.33 -11.00 -19.12
C GLU A 97 -0.51 -10.27 -20.20
N LEU A 98 0.25 -9.24 -19.79
CA LEU A 98 1.13 -8.48 -20.66
C LEU A 98 2.26 -9.37 -21.21
N SER A 99 2.88 -10.19 -20.37
CA SER A 99 3.97 -11.08 -20.77
C SER A 99 3.53 -12.09 -21.84
N VAL A 100 2.33 -12.65 -21.69
CA VAL A 100 1.74 -13.57 -22.68
C VAL A 100 1.46 -12.85 -24.00
N LYS A 101 0.91 -11.63 -23.97
CA LYS A 101 0.67 -10.82 -25.19
C LYS A 101 1.98 -10.53 -25.93
N VAL A 102 3.00 -10.06 -25.23
CA VAL A 102 4.29 -9.71 -25.83
C VAL A 102 5.03 -10.96 -26.36
N SER A 103 4.99 -12.07 -25.64
CA SER A 103 5.59 -13.33 -26.06
C SER A 103 4.98 -13.85 -27.35
N LYS A 104 3.66 -13.74 -27.54
CA LYS A 104 2.98 -14.09 -28.78
C LYS A 104 3.41 -13.22 -29.95
N ILE A 105 3.58 -11.91 -29.75
CA ILE A 105 3.99 -10.98 -30.82
C ILE A 105 5.45 -11.25 -31.26
N LYS A 106 6.32 -11.56 -30.31
CA LYS A 106 7.76 -11.76 -30.58
C LYS A 106 8.17 -13.21 -30.84
N ASN A 107 7.24 -14.17 -30.78
CA ASN A 107 7.51 -15.61 -30.88
C ASN A 107 8.63 -16.10 -29.92
N THR A 108 8.75 -15.49 -28.76
CA THR A 108 9.82 -15.79 -27.79
C THR A 108 9.23 -15.69 -26.39
N SER A 109 9.57 -16.61 -25.50
CA SER A 109 9.13 -16.53 -24.11
C SER A 109 9.88 -15.41 -23.39
N LEU A 110 9.16 -14.34 -23.02
CA LEU A 110 9.69 -13.17 -22.30
C LEU A 110 9.19 -13.08 -20.85
N GLU A 111 8.45 -14.08 -20.39
CA GLU A 111 7.84 -14.06 -19.05
C GLU A 111 8.88 -13.87 -17.94
N GLY A 112 9.95 -14.70 -17.94
CA GLY A 112 10.99 -14.59 -16.93
C GLY A 112 11.71 -13.25 -16.94
N PHE A 113 11.93 -12.64 -18.10
CA PHE A 113 12.54 -11.33 -18.25
C PHE A 113 11.64 -10.23 -17.65
N MET A 114 10.34 -10.25 -17.96
CA MET A 114 9.38 -9.25 -17.46
C MET A 114 9.20 -9.32 -15.95
N PHE A 115 9.09 -10.53 -15.39
CA PHE A 115 9.05 -10.72 -13.94
C PHE A 115 10.37 -10.33 -13.25
N GLY A 116 11.51 -10.56 -13.91
CA GLY A 116 12.82 -10.10 -13.43
C GLY A 116 12.91 -8.57 -13.34
N ILE A 117 12.46 -7.87 -14.37
CA ILE A 117 12.39 -6.40 -14.39
C ILE A 117 11.46 -5.90 -13.27
N GLN A 118 10.26 -6.48 -13.14
CA GLN A 118 9.34 -6.13 -12.04
C GLN A 118 10.01 -6.27 -10.67
N GLY A 119 10.70 -7.40 -10.44
CA GLY A 119 11.42 -7.64 -9.19
C GLY A 119 12.51 -6.61 -8.91
N MET A 120 13.22 -6.15 -9.94
CA MET A 120 14.19 -5.07 -9.84
C MET A 120 13.53 -3.75 -9.43
N PHE A 121 12.45 -3.34 -10.10
CA PHE A 121 11.72 -2.12 -9.77
C PHE A 121 11.13 -2.17 -8.36
N LEU A 122 10.60 -3.31 -7.91
CA LEU A 122 10.12 -3.48 -6.54
C LEU A 122 11.24 -3.27 -5.51
N LYS A 123 12.43 -3.84 -5.73
CA LYS A 123 13.57 -3.64 -4.84
C LYS A 123 14.01 -2.17 -4.78
N LEU A 124 14.04 -1.49 -5.94
CA LEU A 124 14.34 -0.06 -6.00
C LEU A 124 13.29 0.77 -5.26
N ALA A 125 12.00 0.45 -5.43
CA ALA A 125 10.91 1.12 -4.71
C ALA A 125 11.03 0.95 -3.20
N PHE A 126 11.35 -0.25 -2.71
CA PHE A 126 11.60 -0.49 -1.28
C PHE A 126 12.81 0.29 -0.77
N LEU A 127 13.88 0.39 -1.54
CA LEU A 127 15.06 1.17 -1.16
C LEU A 127 14.70 2.66 -1.02
N VAL A 128 14.04 3.23 -2.02
CA VAL A 128 13.58 4.63 -1.99
C VAL A 128 12.64 4.87 -0.81
N GLN A 129 11.69 3.96 -0.58
CA GLN A 129 10.77 4.01 0.56
C GLN A 129 11.52 4.04 1.90
N GLN A 130 12.54 3.20 2.09
CA GLN A 130 13.32 3.17 3.33
C GLN A 130 14.06 4.49 3.58
N VAL A 131 14.65 5.09 2.53
CA VAL A 131 15.34 6.39 2.64
C VAL A 131 14.33 7.49 3.01
N ILE A 132 13.20 7.58 2.30
CA ILE A 132 12.15 8.56 2.60
C ILE A 132 11.67 8.39 4.04
N GLN A 133 11.40 7.16 4.46
CA GLN A 133 10.89 6.87 5.79
C GLN A 133 11.91 7.23 6.90
N ALA A 134 13.20 6.96 6.68
CA ALA A 134 14.25 7.32 7.61
C ALA A 134 14.33 8.83 7.85
N VAL A 135 14.16 9.63 6.79
CA VAL A 135 14.18 11.10 6.88
C VAL A 135 12.89 11.63 7.51
N VAL A 136 11.74 11.19 7.01
CA VAL A 136 10.44 11.74 7.42
C VAL A 136 10.07 11.39 8.86
N LEU A 137 10.44 10.21 9.36
CA LEU A 137 10.17 9.81 10.75
C LEU A 137 10.81 10.72 11.79
N THR A 138 11.92 11.39 11.43
CA THR A 138 12.63 12.31 12.34
C THR A 138 12.09 13.75 12.30
N PHE A 139 11.09 14.04 11.46
CA PHE A 139 10.50 15.38 11.40
C PHE A 139 9.86 15.77 12.73
N GLY A 140 10.07 17.02 13.13
CA GLY A 140 9.59 17.55 14.40
C GLY A 140 10.48 17.18 15.60
N ASN A 141 11.62 16.57 15.38
CA ASN A 141 12.58 16.29 16.45
C ASN A 141 13.43 17.54 16.76
N THR A 142 13.21 18.11 17.93
CA THR A 142 13.94 19.31 18.40
C THR A 142 15.00 18.97 19.46
N GLY A 143 15.17 17.70 19.80
CA GLY A 143 16.08 17.23 20.85
C GLY A 143 17.39 16.65 20.34
N GLN A 144 18.31 16.41 21.28
CA GLN A 144 19.61 15.77 20.97
C GLN A 144 19.48 14.28 20.57
N LEU A 145 18.39 13.62 20.92
CA LEU A 145 18.09 12.25 20.57
C LEU A 145 17.34 12.21 19.23
N LYS A 146 18.04 11.80 18.18
CA LYS A 146 17.44 11.58 16.85
C LYS A 146 16.56 10.33 16.87
N GLY A 147 15.27 10.48 17.17
CA GLY A 147 14.28 9.40 17.18
C GLY A 147 13.06 9.73 16.34
N ALA A 148 12.24 8.71 16.08
CA ALA A 148 10.96 8.89 15.42
C ALA A 148 10.01 9.72 16.31
N THR A 149 9.24 10.61 15.68
CA THR A 149 8.25 11.47 16.33
C THR A 149 6.83 11.13 15.89
N SER A 150 5.82 11.46 16.70
CA SER A 150 4.42 11.29 16.30
C SER A 150 4.06 12.12 15.06
N PHE A 151 4.65 13.31 14.96
CA PHE A 151 4.52 14.17 13.77
C PHE A 151 5.18 13.51 12.55
N GLY A 152 6.40 12.99 12.68
CA GLY A 152 7.10 12.28 11.60
C GLY A 152 6.34 11.04 11.12
N VAL A 153 5.70 10.31 12.03
CA VAL A 153 4.85 9.16 11.66
C VAL A 153 3.64 9.62 10.86
N LYS A 154 2.94 10.68 11.27
CA LYS A 154 1.83 11.25 10.50
C LYS A 154 2.30 11.82 9.16
N ALA A 155 3.44 12.48 9.13
CA ALA A 155 4.05 12.97 7.89
C ALA A 155 4.37 11.82 6.91
N SER A 156 4.80 10.66 7.39
CA SER A 156 5.03 9.50 6.54
C SER A 156 3.74 8.97 5.90
N LEU A 157 2.60 9.04 6.60
CA LEU A 157 1.28 8.72 6.03
C LEU A 157 0.86 9.74 4.95
N VAL A 158 1.17 11.02 5.16
CA VAL A 158 0.91 12.06 4.14
C VAL A 158 1.75 11.82 2.88
N VAL A 159 3.04 11.47 3.04
CA VAL A 159 3.88 11.09 1.89
C VAL A 159 3.31 9.88 1.15
N ALA A 160 2.89 8.84 1.88
CA ALA A 160 2.24 7.67 1.28
C ALA A 160 0.96 8.06 0.51
N LEU A 161 0.13 8.93 1.09
CA LEU A 161 -1.08 9.45 0.46
C LEU A 161 -0.76 10.18 -0.86
N VAL A 162 0.24 11.06 -0.87
CA VAL A 162 0.67 11.77 -2.08
C VAL A 162 1.12 10.79 -3.16
N LEU A 163 1.90 9.76 -2.78
CA LEU A 163 2.34 8.73 -3.72
C LEU A 163 1.16 7.91 -4.28
N PHE A 164 0.16 7.59 -3.46
CA PHE A 164 -1.07 6.92 -3.93
C PHE A 164 -1.85 7.80 -4.91
N LEU A 165 -1.98 9.11 -4.65
CA LEU A 165 -2.66 10.05 -5.54
C LEU A 165 -1.93 10.19 -6.87
N ILE A 166 -0.60 10.31 -6.84
CA ILE A 166 0.25 10.35 -8.04
C ILE A 166 0.07 9.05 -8.84
N SER A 167 0.13 7.92 -8.19
CA SER A 167 -0.05 6.61 -8.82
C SER A 167 -1.43 6.49 -9.48
N LEU A 168 -2.49 6.90 -8.77
CA LEU A 168 -3.85 6.91 -9.29
C LEU A 168 -3.99 7.83 -10.51
N PHE A 169 -3.37 9.00 -10.47
CA PHE A 169 -3.38 9.96 -11.58
C PHE A 169 -2.72 9.37 -12.83
N PHE A 170 -1.50 8.84 -12.73
CA PHE A 170 -0.81 8.22 -13.85
C PHE A 170 -1.54 6.99 -14.37
N TYR A 171 -2.15 6.20 -13.48
CA TYR A 171 -2.89 5.02 -13.88
C TYR A 171 -4.18 5.36 -14.64
N ASN A 172 -4.82 6.48 -14.27
CA ASN A 172 -6.04 6.96 -14.94
C ASN A 172 -5.76 7.61 -16.30
N LEU A 173 -4.55 8.18 -16.48
CA LEU A 173 -4.12 8.74 -17.77
C LEU A 173 -3.87 7.64 -18.82
N ASN A 174 -3.54 6.44 -18.40
CA ASN A 174 -3.30 5.30 -19.29
C ASN A 174 -4.66 4.76 -19.78
N LYS A 175 -5.20 5.42 -20.80
CA LYS A 175 -6.37 4.96 -21.56
C LYS A 175 -5.93 3.78 -22.44
N GLU A 176 -5.83 2.61 -21.90
CA GLU A 176 -5.91 1.38 -22.68
C GLU A 176 -7.39 1.06 -22.86
N ASP A 177 -7.87 1.24 -24.08
CA ASP A 177 -9.13 0.70 -24.58
C ASP A 177 -9.11 -0.84 -24.56
#